data_3e5e9494890b28a806d7d7574c5b723f
#
_entry.id   3e5e9494890b28a806d7d7574c5b723f
#
_cell.length_a   1.000
_cell.length_b   1.000
_cell.length_c   1.000
_cell.angle_alpha   90.00
_cell.angle_beta   90.00
_cell.angle_gamma   90.00
#
_symmetry.space_group_name_H-M   'P 1'
#
loop_
_entity.id
_entity.type
_entity.pdbx_description
1 polymer ?
#
loop_
_entity_poly.entity_id
_entity_poly.type
_entity_poly.pdbx_seq_one_letter_code
_entity_poly.pdbx_strand_id
1 'polypeptide(L)'
;MIFLHTLLYITNHLKDLLVREHFSKMIPGAGVGTALSRDSLNRLAEKYNNEIFNTKTFTEDYDMSFRLYELRSRSIILQFFVERAKLVEPNFFRKKPKTKIIKELVCTREYFPDKFSTAIKQKTRWVLGIVFHGWLNQGWGENWRIRYMLWRDRKAVIVNFFDILGYFIFIGILFGAGRSVNSEGVLVWNAAYGTALWKIIVADAVLLLNRMFQRALMVFRVAGPIHAVLSIPRMAWGNIINCAAVFRATYQYFNARITGKKLIWAKTEHVFPSEEQLNLYKRKLGDLLLSKRIITVTQLQHALKTQSEKGKKLGELLVELGYISEEQLKAALNEQGSLKK
;
A
#
# COMPACT_ATOMS: atom_id res chain seq x y z
N MET A 1 0.02 -13.78 8.12
CA MET A 1 0.15 -12.39 8.63
C MET A 1 0.72 -11.42 7.59
N ILE A 2 1.54 -11.86 6.63
CA ILE A 2 2.16 -11.04 5.55
C ILE A 2 1.11 -10.30 4.71
N PHE A 3 -0.03 -10.91 4.40
CA PHE A 3 -1.12 -10.27 3.65
C PHE A 3 -1.83 -9.10 4.39
N LEU A 4 -1.65 -8.96 5.70
CA LEU A 4 -2.33 -7.94 6.49
C LEU A 4 -1.82 -6.52 6.18
N HIS A 5 -0.52 -6.33 6.00
CA HIS A 5 0.07 -5.01 5.81
C HIS A 5 -0.04 -4.48 4.37
N THR A 6 0.13 -5.35 3.37
CA THR A 6 0.09 -4.95 1.94
C THR A 6 -1.23 -4.28 1.56
N LEU A 7 -2.35 -4.77 2.11
CA LEU A 7 -3.68 -4.23 1.84
C LEU A 7 -3.95 -2.87 2.51
N LEU A 8 -3.16 -2.46 3.52
CA LEU A 8 -3.28 -1.14 4.15
C LEU A 8 -2.91 -0.01 3.19
N TYR A 9 -2.00 -0.25 2.26
CA TYR A 9 -1.49 0.76 1.33
C TYR A 9 -2.28 0.87 0.03
N ILE A 10 -3.16 -0.09 -0.29
CA ILE A 10 -3.97 -0.06 -1.52
C ILE A 10 -4.78 1.23 -1.61
N THR A 11 -5.45 1.63 -0.54
CA THR A 11 -6.24 2.87 -0.52
C THR A 11 -5.37 4.10 -0.73
N ASN A 12 -4.18 4.12 -0.13
CA ASN A 12 -3.23 5.23 -0.32
C ASN A 12 -2.80 5.33 -1.78
N HIS A 13 -2.39 4.23 -2.42
CA HIS A 13 -1.89 4.24 -3.80
C HIS A 13 -2.99 4.45 -4.83
N LEU A 14 -4.18 3.88 -4.64
CA LEU A 14 -5.26 3.98 -5.63
C LEU A 14 -6.09 5.26 -5.52
N LYS A 15 -6.01 5.96 -4.39
CA LYS A 15 -6.84 7.15 -4.14
C LYS A 15 -6.02 8.33 -3.62
N ASP A 16 -5.36 8.17 -2.49
CA ASP A 16 -4.78 9.31 -1.78
C ASP A 16 -3.62 9.96 -2.55
N LEU A 17 -2.78 9.18 -3.21
CA LEU A 17 -1.70 9.70 -4.03
C LEU A 17 -2.22 10.39 -5.30
N LEU A 18 -3.29 9.89 -5.93
CA LEU A 18 -3.94 10.56 -7.07
C LEU A 18 -4.52 11.92 -6.67
N VAL A 19 -5.17 11.98 -5.49
CA VAL A 19 -5.67 13.26 -4.95
C VAL A 19 -4.53 14.21 -4.69
N ARG A 20 -3.40 13.74 -4.13
CA ARG A 20 -2.21 14.56 -3.90
C ARG A 20 -1.63 15.09 -5.20
N GLU A 21 -1.49 14.25 -6.22
CA GLU A 21 -1.04 14.67 -7.55
C GLU A 21 -1.92 15.78 -8.11
N HIS A 22 -3.23 15.56 -8.13
CA HIS A 22 -4.16 16.53 -8.69
C HIS A 22 -4.16 17.86 -7.94
N PHE A 23 -4.13 17.78 -6.60
CA PHE A 23 -4.25 18.94 -5.73
C PHE A 23 -2.96 19.75 -5.61
N SER A 24 -1.82 19.10 -5.37
CA SER A 24 -0.54 19.78 -5.07
C SER A 24 0.51 19.67 -6.17
N LYS A 25 0.29 18.81 -7.18
CA LYS A 25 1.27 18.46 -8.23
C LYS A 25 2.55 17.83 -7.67
N MET A 26 2.50 17.38 -6.40
CA MET A 26 3.60 16.73 -5.69
C MET A 26 3.12 15.43 -5.08
N ILE A 27 3.85 14.36 -5.30
CA ILE A 27 3.61 13.05 -4.73
C ILE A 27 4.80 12.72 -3.83
N PRO A 28 4.57 12.41 -2.54
CA PRO A 28 5.65 11.94 -1.67
C PRO A 28 6.26 10.65 -2.22
N GLY A 29 7.58 10.61 -2.32
CA GLY A 29 8.31 9.41 -2.70
C GLY A 29 8.12 8.29 -1.69
N ALA A 30 8.08 7.06 -2.18
CA ALA A 30 7.94 5.85 -1.37
C ALA A 30 9.19 4.94 -1.44
N GLY A 31 10.28 5.44 -2.03
CA GLY A 31 11.53 4.71 -2.21
C GLY A 31 11.50 3.67 -3.31
N VAL A 32 10.36 2.99 -3.50
CA VAL A 32 10.20 1.90 -4.45
C VAL A 32 9.27 2.28 -5.59
N GLY A 33 9.55 1.78 -6.81
CA GLY A 33 8.74 2.05 -7.99
C GLY A 33 8.78 3.50 -8.44
N THR A 34 9.77 4.28 -8.02
CA THR A 34 9.96 5.68 -8.41
C THR A 34 10.94 5.74 -9.57
N ALA A 35 10.54 6.38 -10.66
CA ALA A 35 11.40 6.71 -11.80
C ALA A 35 11.64 8.22 -11.83
N LEU A 36 12.89 8.62 -12.04
CA LEU A 36 13.30 10.01 -12.10
C LEU A 36 13.85 10.31 -13.50
N SER A 37 13.50 11.46 -14.05
CA SER A 37 14.12 11.92 -15.30
C SER A 37 15.57 12.31 -15.04
N ARG A 38 16.42 12.10 -16.03
CA ARG A 38 17.84 12.50 -15.94
C ARG A 38 17.99 14.00 -15.74
N ASP A 39 17.16 14.78 -16.39
CA ASP A 39 17.13 16.24 -16.21
C ASP A 39 16.84 16.61 -14.75
N SER A 40 15.83 16.02 -14.15
CA SER A 40 15.50 16.26 -12.71
C SER A 40 16.64 15.88 -11.78
N LEU A 41 17.33 14.77 -12.07
CA LEU A 41 18.50 14.34 -11.29
C LEU A 41 19.68 15.33 -11.44
N ASN A 42 19.98 15.78 -12.66
CA ASN A 42 21.03 16.75 -12.91
C ASN A 42 20.76 18.06 -12.17
N ARG A 43 19.54 18.59 -12.26
CA ARG A 43 19.13 19.82 -11.57
C ARG A 43 19.20 19.69 -10.04
N LEU A 44 18.88 18.50 -9.48
CA LEU A 44 19.08 18.23 -8.06
C LEU A 44 20.58 18.22 -7.71
N ALA A 45 21.41 17.55 -8.52
CA ALA A 45 22.85 17.48 -8.31
C ALA A 45 23.50 18.88 -8.33
N GLU A 46 23.13 19.73 -9.30
CA GLU A 46 23.58 21.12 -9.39
C GLU A 46 23.20 21.93 -8.17
N LYS A 47 21.92 21.87 -7.75
CA LYS A 47 21.41 22.69 -6.63
C LYS A 47 21.99 22.23 -5.28
N TYR A 48 22.21 20.94 -5.08
CA TYR A 48 22.59 20.35 -3.80
C TYR A 48 24.01 19.74 -3.80
N ASN A 49 24.93 20.27 -4.62
CA ASN A 49 26.36 19.87 -4.65
C ASN A 49 26.56 18.35 -4.77
N ASN A 50 25.85 17.71 -5.68
CA ASN A 50 25.79 16.25 -5.88
C ASN A 50 25.16 15.45 -4.73
N GLU A 51 24.60 16.08 -3.69
CA GLU A 51 23.85 15.41 -2.64
C GLU A 51 22.37 15.32 -3.01
N ILE A 52 22.01 14.41 -3.93
CA ILE A 52 20.64 14.22 -4.40
C ILE A 52 19.73 13.76 -3.26
N PHE A 53 20.23 12.83 -2.43
CA PHE A 53 19.51 12.30 -1.28
C PHE A 53 20.04 12.92 0.02
N ASN A 54 19.13 13.39 0.86
CA ASN A 54 19.49 13.91 2.16
C ASN A 54 19.76 12.76 3.15
N THR A 55 21.02 12.45 3.39
CA THR A 55 21.45 11.38 4.31
C THR A 55 21.18 11.69 5.79
N LYS A 56 20.77 12.91 6.13
CA LYS A 56 20.45 13.36 7.50
C LYS A 56 19.00 13.09 7.89
N THR A 57 18.15 12.64 6.95
CA THR A 57 16.76 12.29 7.21
C THR A 57 16.54 10.78 7.23
N PHE A 58 15.50 10.32 7.92
CA PHE A 58 15.14 8.91 7.93
C PHE A 58 14.21 8.49 6.76
N THR A 59 13.81 9.44 5.93
CA THR A 59 12.96 9.28 4.74
C THR A 59 13.50 10.19 3.64
N GLU A 60 14.60 9.76 3.05
CA GLU A 60 15.32 10.47 1.99
C GLU A 60 14.46 10.62 0.71
N ASP A 61 13.61 9.63 0.43
CA ASP A 61 12.67 9.59 -0.67
C ASP A 61 11.56 10.66 -0.53
N TYR A 62 11.04 10.82 0.68
CA TYR A 62 10.07 11.86 1.00
C TYR A 62 10.69 13.25 0.87
N ASP A 63 11.89 13.48 1.42
CA ASP A 63 12.62 14.75 1.33
C ASP A 63 12.95 15.11 -0.14
N MET A 64 13.44 14.15 -0.92
CA MET A 64 13.75 14.32 -2.33
C MET A 64 12.52 14.80 -3.13
N SER A 65 11.33 14.33 -2.81
CA SER A 65 10.12 14.76 -3.50
C SER A 65 9.80 16.24 -3.28
N PHE A 66 10.11 16.78 -2.11
CA PHE A 66 10.00 18.23 -1.84
C PHE A 66 11.09 19.02 -2.57
N ARG A 67 12.32 18.54 -2.58
CA ARG A 67 13.43 19.16 -3.33
C ARG A 67 13.09 19.25 -4.84
N LEU A 68 12.50 18.19 -5.41
CA LEU A 68 12.02 18.18 -6.79
C LEU A 68 10.90 19.20 -7.01
N TYR A 69 9.96 19.29 -6.07
CA TYR A 69 8.89 20.27 -6.13
C TYR A 69 9.40 21.71 -6.09
N GLU A 70 10.39 22.01 -5.24
CA GLU A 70 11.07 23.32 -5.21
C GLU A 70 11.76 23.65 -6.53
N LEU A 71 12.25 22.67 -7.25
CA LEU A 71 12.78 22.79 -8.61
C LEU A 71 11.70 22.88 -9.70
N ARG A 72 10.43 23.00 -9.30
CA ARG A 72 9.26 23.04 -10.18
C ARG A 72 9.13 21.79 -11.09
N SER A 73 9.70 20.68 -10.64
CA SER A 73 9.48 19.38 -11.26
C SER A 73 8.09 18.86 -10.88
N ARG A 74 7.42 18.24 -11.82
CA ARG A 74 6.09 17.66 -11.61
C ARG A 74 6.20 16.16 -11.35
N SER A 75 5.59 15.69 -10.25
CA SER A 75 5.42 14.27 -9.99
C SER A 75 4.09 13.77 -10.56
N ILE A 76 4.09 12.59 -11.15
CA ILE A 76 2.90 11.90 -11.66
C ILE A 76 2.85 10.49 -11.09
N ILE A 77 1.63 9.97 -10.85
CA ILE A 77 1.43 8.58 -10.50
C ILE A 77 0.87 7.81 -11.71
N LEU A 78 1.55 6.75 -12.10
CA LEU A 78 1.12 5.92 -13.20
C LEU A 78 0.37 4.70 -12.68
N GLN A 79 -0.90 4.58 -13.08
CA GLN A 79 -1.70 3.37 -12.86
C GLN A 79 -1.80 2.63 -14.19
N PHE A 80 -0.97 1.63 -14.37
CA PHE A 80 -0.92 0.84 -15.58
C PHE A 80 -1.44 -0.57 -15.33
N PHE A 81 -2.40 -1.01 -16.13
CA PHE A 81 -2.99 -2.34 -16.03
C PHE A 81 -2.50 -3.21 -17.18
N VAL A 82 -2.09 -4.42 -16.86
CA VAL A 82 -1.76 -5.46 -17.84
C VAL A 82 -2.78 -6.58 -17.78
N GLU A 83 -3.10 -7.13 -18.94
CA GLU A 83 -3.95 -8.32 -19.01
C GLU A 83 -3.12 -9.57 -18.77
N ARG A 84 -3.57 -10.40 -17.84
CA ARG A 84 -2.95 -11.68 -17.53
C ARG A 84 -3.97 -12.80 -17.60
N ALA A 85 -3.56 -13.90 -18.20
CA ALA A 85 -4.30 -15.15 -18.11
C ALA A 85 -4.01 -15.80 -16.74
N LYS A 86 -5.02 -15.90 -15.89
CA LYS A 86 -4.92 -16.57 -14.61
C LYS A 86 -5.71 -17.88 -14.66
N LEU A 87 -5.02 -19.00 -14.36
CA LEU A 87 -5.69 -20.26 -14.12
C LEU A 87 -6.40 -20.18 -12.76
N VAL A 88 -7.71 -20.28 -12.79
CA VAL A 88 -8.53 -20.33 -11.57
C VAL A 88 -8.73 -21.79 -11.22
N GLU A 89 -8.13 -22.21 -10.11
CA GLU A 89 -8.22 -23.58 -9.59
C GLU A 89 -9.68 -24.00 -9.35
N PRO A 90 -9.97 -25.30 -9.45
CA PRO A 90 -11.27 -25.83 -9.08
C PRO A 90 -11.64 -25.47 -7.64
N ASN A 91 -12.90 -25.19 -7.39
CA ASN A 91 -13.45 -24.99 -6.05
C ASN A 91 -14.77 -25.76 -5.93
N PHE A 92 -15.40 -25.71 -4.74
CA PHE A 92 -16.65 -26.41 -4.48
C PHE A 92 -17.75 -26.17 -5.53
N PHE A 93 -17.80 -24.95 -6.10
CA PHE A 93 -18.78 -24.59 -7.14
C PHE A 93 -18.28 -24.80 -8.57
N ARG A 94 -17.01 -25.11 -8.76
CA ARG A 94 -16.37 -25.26 -10.07
C ARG A 94 -15.45 -26.48 -10.08
N LYS A 95 -15.87 -27.54 -10.73
CA LYS A 95 -15.15 -28.81 -10.79
C LYS A 95 -13.95 -28.83 -11.74
N LYS A 96 -13.85 -27.88 -12.68
CA LYS A 96 -12.77 -27.84 -13.69
C LYS A 96 -11.98 -26.51 -13.59
N PRO A 97 -10.65 -26.53 -13.79
CA PRO A 97 -9.86 -25.32 -13.89
C PRO A 97 -10.34 -24.48 -15.08
N LYS A 98 -10.39 -23.15 -14.92
CA LYS A 98 -10.76 -22.21 -15.99
C LYS A 98 -9.73 -21.10 -16.07
N THR A 99 -9.21 -20.86 -17.28
CA THR A 99 -8.39 -19.69 -17.52
C THR A 99 -9.27 -18.45 -17.63
N LYS A 100 -8.98 -17.44 -16.81
CA LYS A 100 -9.65 -16.16 -16.83
C LYS A 100 -8.63 -15.07 -17.12
N ILE A 101 -8.94 -14.16 -18.03
CA ILE A 101 -8.17 -12.93 -18.19
C ILE A 101 -8.53 -12.01 -17.05
N ILE A 102 -7.53 -11.56 -16.33
CA ILE A 102 -7.65 -10.54 -15.30
C ILE A 102 -6.82 -9.33 -15.68
N LYS A 103 -7.35 -8.15 -15.40
CA LYS A 103 -6.58 -6.91 -15.46
C LYS A 103 -5.85 -6.76 -14.12
N GLU A 104 -4.53 -6.82 -14.16
CA GLU A 104 -3.68 -6.72 -12.98
C GLU A 104 -2.94 -5.38 -13.02
N LEU A 105 -2.99 -4.66 -11.90
CA LEU A 105 -2.26 -3.40 -11.76
C LEU A 105 -0.76 -3.70 -11.66
N VAL A 106 0.03 -3.01 -12.50
CA VAL A 106 1.50 -3.04 -12.37
C VAL A 106 1.89 -2.26 -11.12
N CYS A 107 2.41 -2.95 -10.12
CA CYS A 107 2.85 -2.35 -8.87
C CYS A 107 4.05 -3.10 -8.32
N THR A 108 4.87 -2.40 -7.56
CA THR A 108 5.91 -3.03 -6.74
C THR A 108 5.26 -3.87 -5.66
N ARG A 109 5.85 -5.03 -5.40
CA ARG A 109 5.39 -5.94 -4.34
C ARG A 109 6.55 -6.13 -3.38
N GLU A 110 6.36 -5.69 -2.15
CA GLU A 110 7.35 -5.81 -1.10
C GLU A 110 6.82 -6.58 0.09
N TYR A 111 7.75 -7.22 0.80
CA TYR A 111 7.43 -7.91 2.04
C TYR A 111 7.56 -6.94 3.21
N PHE A 112 6.40 -6.58 3.77
CA PHE A 112 6.37 -5.85 5.02
C PHE A 112 6.68 -6.77 6.20
N PRO A 113 7.22 -6.21 7.31
CA PRO A 113 7.45 -6.98 8.52
C PRO A 113 6.19 -7.70 8.97
N ASP A 114 6.32 -8.99 9.23
CA ASP A 114 5.24 -9.88 9.69
C ASP A 114 5.01 -9.81 11.21
N LYS A 115 6.05 -9.39 11.95
CA LYS A 115 6.01 -9.24 13.40
C LYS A 115 5.53 -7.85 13.82
N PHE A 116 4.70 -7.80 14.86
CA PHE A 116 4.17 -6.54 15.41
C PHE A 116 5.29 -5.56 15.80
N SER A 117 6.32 -6.02 16.47
CA SER A 117 7.45 -5.19 16.92
C SER A 117 8.24 -4.58 15.75
N THR A 118 8.50 -5.35 14.70
CA THR A 118 9.22 -4.87 13.52
C THR A 118 8.38 -3.91 12.69
N ALA A 119 7.06 -4.12 12.62
CA ALA A 119 6.12 -3.20 11.99
C ALA A 119 6.09 -1.84 12.71
N ILE A 120 6.07 -1.84 14.06
CA ILE A 120 6.17 -0.62 14.86
C ILE A 120 7.51 0.08 14.62
N LYS A 121 8.64 -0.64 14.63
CA LYS A 121 9.97 -0.05 14.36
C LYS A 121 10.01 0.64 13.00
N GLN A 122 9.51 0.00 11.95
CA GLN A 122 9.47 0.57 10.61
C GLN A 122 8.62 1.84 10.55
N LYS A 123 7.40 1.78 11.11
CA LYS A 123 6.51 2.96 11.13
C LYS A 123 7.03 4.08 12.02
N THR A 124 7.71 3.76 13.13
CA THR A 124 8.42 4.76 13.96
C THR A 124 9.42 5.54 13.13
N ARG A 125 10.22 4.86 12.30
CA ARG A 125 11.17 5.50 11.39
C ARG A 125 10.47 6.45 10.42
N TRP A 126 9.35 6.03 9.84
CA TRP A 126 8.56 6.89 8.93
C TRP A 126 7.99 8.12 9.65
N VAL A 127 7.46 7.96 10.87
CA VAL A 127 6.96 9.10 11.64
C VAL A 127 8.10 10.07 11.98
N LEU A 128 9.26 9.56 12.40
CA LEU A 128 10.44 10.39 12.66
C LEU A 128 10.87 11.16 11.40
N GLY A 129 10.94 10.50 10.24
CA GLY A 129 11.37 11.12 8.99
C GLY A 129 10.34 12.09 8.42
N ILE A 130 9.08 11.67 8.28
CA ILE A 130 8.04 12.46 7.62
C ILE A 130 7.55 13.60 8.51
N VAL A 131 7.30 13.32 9.80
CA VAL A 131 6.71 14.32 10.68
C VAL A 131 7.78 15.21 11.30
N PHE A 132 8.71 14.63 12.06
CA PHE A 132 9.65 15.43 12.86
C PHE A 132 10.79 16.01 12.01
N HIS A 133 11.50 15.19 11.21
CA HIS A 133 12.53 15.70 10.31
C HIS A 133 11.92 16.51 9.17
N GLY A 134 10.80 16.05 8.62
CA GLY A 134 10.06 16.79 7.61
C GLY A 134 9.59 18.18 8.11
N TRP A 135 9.27 18.31 9.40
CA TRP A 135 8.96 19.62 9.97
C TRP A 135 10.17 20.54 9.99
N LEU A 136 11.34 20.01 10.37
CA LEU A 136 12.58 20.77 10.42
C LEU A 136 13.09 21.17 9.03
N ASN A 137 12.97 20.27 8.05
CA ASN A 137 13.53 20.45 6.71
C ASN A 137 12.63 21.31 5.80
N GLN A 138 11.31 21.02 5.76
CA GLN A 138 10.38 21.65 4.83
C GLN A 138 9.53 22.79 5.46
N GLY A 139 9.56 22.94 6.79
CA GLY A 139 8.68 23.91 7.47
C GLY A 139 7.21 23.69 7.10
N TRP A 140 6.49 24.76 6.76
CA TRP A 140 5.08 24.70 6.34
C TRP A 140 4.88 24.83 4.81
N GLY A 141 5.97 24.98 4.05
CA GLY A 141 5.91 25.20 2.61
C GLY A 141 5.37 26.59 2.22
N GLU A 142 5.55 26.96 0.96
CA GLU A 142 5.24 28.30 0.47
C GLU A 142 3.75 28.51 0.17
N ASN A 143 3.08 27.53 -0.43
CA ASN A 143 1.69 27.68 -0.85
C ASN A 143 0.70 26.87 0.01
N TRP A 144 -0.56 27.29 0.02
CA TRP A 144 -1.61 26.69 0.86
C TRP A 144 -1.87 25.21 0.54
N ARG A 145 -1.68 24.76 -0.70
CA ARG A 145 -1.88 23.37 -1.11
C ARG A 145 -0.82 22.46 -0.48
N ILE A 146 0.45 22.87 -0.55
CA ILE A 146 1.54 22.17 0.13
C ILE A 146 1.38 22.21 1.64
N ARG A 147 1.01 23.38 2.19
CA ARG A 147 0.75 23.56 3.63
C ARG A 147 -0.34 22.59 4.12
N TYR A 148 -1.42 22.44 3.35
CA TYR A 148 -2.46 21.47 3.65
C TYR A 148 -1.96 20.02 3.60
N MET A 149 -1.11 19.65 2.61
CA MET A 149 -0.54 18.32 2.54
C MET A 149 0.40 18.01 3.70
N LEU A 150 1.27 18.96 4.06
CA LEU A 150 2.15 18.83 5.21
C LEU A 150 1.36 18.73 6.53
N TRP A 151 0.31 19.55 6.69
CA TRP A 151 -0.59 19.44 7.84
C TRP A 151 -1.25 18.06 7.91
N ARG A 152 -1.72 17.54 6.76
CA ARG A 152 -2.32 16.22 6.69
C ARG A 152 -1.37 15.11 7.13
N ASP A 153 -0.10 15.20 6.76
CA ASP A 153 0.92 14.22 7.17
C ASP A 153 1.24 14.35 8.68
N ARG A 154 1.33 15.57 9.20
CA ARG A 154 1.70 15.88 10.59
C ARG A 154 0.57 15.64 11.58
N LYS A 155 -0.68 15.93 11.21
CA LYS A 155 -1.84 15.69 12.09
C LYS A 155 -1.97 14.22 12.51
N ALA A 156 -1.37 13.29 11.77
CA ALA A 156 -1.39 11.88 12.09
C ALA A 156 -0.87 11.59 13.51
N VAL A 157 0.06 12.40 14.02
CA VAL A 157 0.56 12.26 15.40
C VAL A 157 -0.57 12.45 16.40
N ILE A 158 -1.41 13.48 16.23
CA ILE A 158 -2.53 13.78 17.13
C ILE A 158 -3.69 12.81 16.90
N VAL A 159 -4.07 12.58 15.65
CA VAL A 159 -5.23 11.76 15.28
C VAL A 159 -5.09 10.31 15.75
N ASN A 160 -3.87 9.73 15.73
CA ASN A 160 -3.67 8.36 16.19
C ASN A 160 -3.93 8.20 17.71
N PHE A 161 -3.74 9.23 18.52
CA PHE A 161 -4.14 9.19 19.94
C PHE A 161 -5.66 9.17 20.07
N PHE A 162 -6.35 10.04 19.33
CA PHE A 162 -7.82 10.08 19.36
C PHE A 162 -8.47 8.81 18.79
N ASP A 163 -7.86 8.16 17.79
CA ASP A 163 -8.34 6.87 17.27
C ASP A 163 -8.37 5.81 18.38
N ILE A 164 -7.32 5.72 19.21
CA ILE A 164 -7.26 4.76 20.33
C ILE A 164 -8.25 5.13 21.44
N LEU A 165 -8.32 6.41 21.80
CA LEU A 165 -9.31 6.88 22.76
C LEU A 165 -10.74 6.55 22.29
N GLY A 166 -11.02 6.76 21.01
CA GLY A 166 -12.30 6.39 20.40
C GLY A 166 -12.62 4.90 20.53
N TYR A 167 -11.64 4.01 20.42
CA TYR A 167 -11.85 2.57 20.65
C TYR A 167 -12.19 2.26 22.11
N PHE A 168 -11.54 2.88 23.08
CA PHE A 168 -11.88 2.71 24.50
C PHE A 168 -13.28 3.21 24.79
N ILE A 169 -13.66 4.38 24.27
CA ILE A 169 -15.03 4.92 24.42
C ILE A 169 -16.03 3.97 23.77
N PHE A 170 -15.76 3.48 22.56
CA PHE A 170 -16.65 2.55 21.86
C PHE A 170 -16.83 1.24 22.63
N ILE A 171 -15.75 0.67 23.15
CA ILE A 171 -15.80 -0.53 23.99
C ILE A 171 -16.60 -0.24 25.27
N GLY A 172 -16.34 0.87 25.95
CA GLY A 172 -17.11 1.28 27.13
C GLY A 172 -18.62 1.37 26.86
N ILE A 173 -18.98 1.95 25.71
CA ILE A 173 -20.36 2.02 25.24
C ILE A 173 -20.95 0.62 25.02
N LEU A 174 -20.21 -0.30 24.40
CA LEU A 174 -20.67 -1.69 24.20
C LEU A 174 -20.92 -2.41 25.53
N PHE A 175 -20.10 -2.15 26.56
CA PHE A 175 -20.26 -2.74 27.91
C PHE A 175 -21.26 -1.98 28.81
N GLY A 176 -21.99 -1.03 28.27
CA GLY A 176 -23.09 -0.38 28.97
C GLY A 176 -22.79 1.00 29.55
N ALA A 177 -21.58 1.55 29.32
CA ALA A 177 -21.30 2.94 29.71
C ALA A 177 -22.29 3.90 29.02
N GLY A 178 -22.87 4.83 29.78
CA GLY A 178 -23.84 5.77 29.28
C GLY A 178 -25.27 5.23 29.17
N ARG A 179 -25.56 4.03 29.72
CA ARG A 179 -26.90 3.51 29.87
C ARG A 179 -27.43 3.87 31.27
N SER A 180 -28.71 4.24 31.31
CA SER A 180 -29.46 4.35 32.56
C SER A 180 -30.77 3.58 32.44
N VAL A 181 -31.37 3.28 33.57
CA VAL A 181 -32.70 2.69 33.62
C VAL A 181 -33.70 3.84 33.74
N ASN A 182 -34.66 3.95 32.82
CA ASN A 182 -35.72 4.95 32.93
C ASN A 182 -36.72 4.57 34.05
N SER A 183 -37.69 5.44 34.29
CA SER A 183 -38.75 5.20 35.31
C SER A 183 -39.56 3.96 35.08
N GLU A 184 -39.54 3.39 33.88
CA GLU A 184 -40.26 2.17 33.49
C GLU A 184 -39.39 0.90 33.59
N GLY A 185 -38.14 1.03 34.11
CA GLY A 185 -37.21 -0.10 34.22
C GLY A 185 -36.53 -0.49 32.92
N VAL A 186 -36.65 0.30 31.85
CA VAL A 186 -36.06 0.03 30.55
C VAL A 186 -34.68 0.67 30.44
N LEU A 187 -33.68 -0.09 29.96
CA LEU A 187 -32.34 0.43 29.65
C LEU A 187 -32.40 1.41 28.49
N VAL A 188 -32.11 2.67 28.78
CA VAL A 188 -32.08 3.76 27.78
C VAL A 188 -30.68 4.37 27.67
N TRP A 189 -30.35 4.86 26.49
CA TRP A 189 -29.12 5.61 26.29
C TRP A 189 -29.30 7.06 26.74
N ASN A 190 -28.41 7.51 27.64
CA ASN A 190 -28.38 8.91 28.10
C ASN A 190 -27.80 9.89 27.06
N ALA A 191 -27.46 9.45 25.87
CA ALA A 191 -27.13 10.38 24.80
C ALA A 191 -28.41 11.15 24.43
N ALA A 192 -28.53 12.38 24.91
CA ALA A 192 -29.68 13.21 24.70
C ALA A 192 -29.96 13.37 23.18
N TYR A 193 -30.98 12.66 22.71
CA TYR A 193 -31.50 12.73 21.35
C TYR A 193 -31.76 14.19 20.98
N GLY A 194 -31.31 14.61 19.80
CA GLY A 194 -31.53 15.98 19.31
C GLY A 194 -30.50 17.01 19.76
N THR A 195 -29.56 16.65 20.65
CA THR A 195 -28.50 17.58 21.06
C THR A 195 -27.42 17.73 19.97
N ALA A 196 -26.60 18.78 20.07
CA ALA A 196 -25.44 19.00 19.19
C ALA A 196 -24.50 17.77 19.20
N LEU A 197 -24.30 17.16 20.37
CA LEU A 197 -23.47 15.95 20.52
C LEU A 197 -23.99 14.78 19.70
N TRP A 198 -25.31 14.53 19.71
CA TRP A 198 -25.94 13.48 18.90
C TRP A 198 -25.71 13.71 17.40
N LYS A 199 -25.87 14.95 16.93
CA LYS A 199 -25.62 15.30 15.53
C LYS A 199 -24.18 15.03 15.12
N ILE A 200 -23.21 15.34 15.99
CA ILE A 200 -21.79 15.06 15.77
C ILE A 200 -21.55 13.54 15.69
N ILE A 201 -22.10 12.75 16.63
CA ILE A 201 -21.97 11.29 16.62
C ILE A 201 -22.51 10.68 15.33
N VAL A 202 -23.69 11.13 14.87
CA VAL A 202 -24.27 10.66 13.61
C VAL A 202 -23.40 11.04 12.41
N ALA A 203 -22.91 12.28 12.37
CA ALA A 203 -22.00 12.71 11.30
C ALA A 203 -20.71 11.88 11.26
N ASP A 204 -20.09 11.63 12.41
CA ASP A 204 -18.90 10.79 12.51
C ASP A 204 -19.16 9.34 12.10
N ALA A 205 -20.33 8.78 12.48
CA ALA A 205 -20.72 7.45 12.06
C ALA A 205 -20.89 7.36 10.53
N VAL A 206 -21.50 8.35 9.89
CA VAL A 206 -21.63 8.42 8.43
C VAL A 206 -20.28 8.53 7.76
N LEU A 207 -19.38 9.37 8.28
CA LEU A 207 -18.00 9.52 7.76
C LEU A 207 -17.20 8.23 7.93
N LEU A 208 -17.34 7.54 9.06
CA LEU A 208 -16.68 6.24 9.30
C LEU A 208 -17.18 5.18 8.33
N LEU A 209 -18.49 5.04 8.16
CA LEU A 209 -19.10 4.10 7.20
C LEU A 209 -18.64 4.39 5.77
N ASN A 210 -18.60 5.65 5.36
CA ASN A 210 -18.07 6.05 4.06
C ASN A 210 -16.59 5.67 3.91
N ARG A 211 -15.77 5.90 4.93
CA ARG A 211 -14.34 5.49 4.94
C ARG A 211 -14.19 3.97 4.81
N MET A 212 -14.99 3.21 5.56
CA MET A 212 -15.00 1.74 5.50
C MET A 212 -15.41 1.23 4.12
N PHE A 213 -16.47 1.80 3.55
CA PHE A 213 -16.97 1.48 2.21
C PHE A 213 -15.93 1.75 1.13
N GLN A 214 -15.36 2.95 1.11
CA GLN A 214 -14.32 3.31 0.13
C GLN A 214 -13.11 2.37 0.23
N ARG A 215 -12.68 2.03 1.45
CA ARG A 215 -11.58 1.08 1.67
C ARG A 215 -11.93 -0.31 1.15
N ALA A 216 -13.10 -0.83 1.53
CA ALA A 216 -13.56 -2.14 1.07
C ALA A 216 -13.65 -2.19 -0.46
N LEU A 217 -14.16 -1.13 -1.09
CA LEU A 217 -14.26 -1.02 -2.55
C LEU A 217 -12.88 -1.05 -3.24
N MET A 218 -11.89 -0.31 -2.72
CA MET A 218 -10.53 -0.31 -3.28
C MET A 218 -9.86 -1.67 -3.13
N VAL A 219 -10.01 -2.30 -1.96
CA VAL A 219 -9.47 -3.64 -1.70
C VAL A 219 -10.19 -4.69 -2.55
N PHE A 220 -11.51 -4.58 -2.74
CA PHE A 220 -12.27 -5.46 -3.61
C PHE A 220 -11.75 -5.47 -5.04
N ARG A 221 -11.45 -4.30 -5.60
CA ARG A 221 -10.93 -4.15 -6.97
C ARG A 221 -9.59 -4.84 -7.20
N VAL A 222 -8.76 -4.94 -6.17
CA VAL A 222 -7.39 -5.50 -6.28
C VAL A 222 -7.29 -6.92 -5.76
N ALA A 223 -7.94 -7.22 -4.63
CA ALA A 223 -7.73 -8.45 -3.88
C ALA A 223 -8.99 -9.32 -3.72
N GLY A 224 -10.15 -8.85 -4.21
CA GLY A 224 -11.40 -9.62 -4.20
C GLY A 224 -12.22 -9.48 -2.90
N PRO A 225 -13.38 -10.17 -2.84
CA PRO A 225 -14.42 -9.92 -1.82
C PRO A 225 -13.98 -10.28 -0.39
N ILE A 226 -13.32 -11.41 -0.20
CA ILE A 226 -12.89 -11.87 1.14
C ILE A 226 -11.95 -10.82 1.77
N HIS A 227 -10.99 -10.31 0.99
CA HIS A 227 -10.05 -9.31 1.47
C HIS A 227 -10.72 -7.94 1.71
N ALA A 228 -11.76 -7.61 0.93
CA ALA A 228 -12.55 -6.41 1.13
C ALA A 228 -13.22 -6.41 2.52
N VAL A 229 -13.91 -7.49 2.89
CA VAL A 229 -14.54 -7.63 4.21
C VAL A 229 -13.49 -7.61 5.31
N LEU A 230 -12.41 -8.38 5.17
CA LEU A 230 -11.33 -8.42 6.13
C LEU A 230 -10.55 -7.10 6.24
N SER A 231 -10.71 -6.16 5.31
CA SER A 231 -10.06 -4.84 5.38
C SER A 231 -10.57 -3.99 6.53
N ILE A 232 -11.80 -4.23 7.00
CA ILE A 232 -12.44 -3.48 8.09
C ILE A 232 -11.76 -3.76 9.44
N PRO A 233 -11.70 -5.01 9.96
CA PRO A 233 -11.00 -5.28 11.21
C PRO A 233 -9.49 -4.99 11.12
N ARG A 234 -8.89 -5.14 9.93
CA ARG A 234 -7.49 -4.75 9.70
C ARG A 234 -7.24 -3.25 9.85
N MET A 235 -8.26 -2.42 9.65
CA MET A 235 -8.14 -0.98 9.88
C MET A 235 -7.89 -0.69 11.36
N ALA A 236 -8.64 -1.32 12.26
CA ALA A 236 -8.45 -1.18 13.70
C ALA A 236 -7.04 -1.66 14.13
N TRP A 237 -6.62 -2.83 13.64
CA TRP A 237 -5.27 -3.34 13.88
C TRP A 237 -4.16 -2.39 13.39
N GLY A 238 -4.35 -1.82 12.19
CA GLY A 238 -3.45 -0.82 11.62
C GLY A 238 -3.33 0.44 12.49
N ASN A 239 -4.43 0.90 13.07
CA ASN A 239 -4.45 2.06 13.96
C ASN A 239 -3.72 1.79 15.28
N ILE A 240 -3.83 0.58 15.84
CA ILE A 240 -3.05 0.18 17.03
C ILE A 240 -1.54 0.25 16.74
N ILE A 241 -1.09 -0.30 15.60
CA ILE A 241 0.32 -0.22 15.20
C ILE A 241 0.75 1.23 14.96
N ASN A 242 -0.08 2.05 14.33
CA ASN A 242 0.21 3.46 14.07
C ASN A 242 0.35 4.24 15.39
N CYS A 243 -0.57 4.02 16.32
CA CYS A 243 -0.53 4.66 17.63
C CYS A 243 0.76 4.30 18.38
N ALA A 244 1.09 3.00 18.48
CA ALA A 244 2.32 2.54 19.12
C ALA A 244 3.58 3.13 18.45
N ALA A 245 3.58 3.24 17.12
CA ALA A 245 4.68 3.83 16.37
C ALA A 245 4.81 5.34 16.62
N VAL A 246 3.69 6.06 16.69
CA VAL A 246 3.65 7.50 17.00
C VAL A 246 4.15 7.76 18.42
N PHE A 247 3.67 7.01 19.41
CA PHE A 247 4.16 7.11 20.79
C PHE A 247 5.67 6.93 20.85
N ARG A 248 6.15 5.85 20.24
CA ARG A 248 7.58 5.54 20.21
C ARG A 248 8.39 6.62 19.51
N ALA A 249 7.93 7.13 18.36
CA ALA A 249 8.61 8.18 17.62
C ALA A 249 8.67 9.49 18.41
N THR A 250 7.56 9.88 19.01
CA THR A 250 7.44 11.08 19.84
C THR A 250 8.39 11.01 21.04
N TYR A 251 8.35 9.88 21.76
CA TYR A 251 9.27 9.64 22.88
C TYR A 251 10.74 9.73 22.44
N GLN A 252 11.12 9.04 21.35
CA GLN A 252 12.49 9.06 20.86
C GLN A 252 12.95 10.45 20.44
N TYR A 253 12.09 11.21 19.76
CA TYR A 253 12.39 12.57 19.32
C TYR A 253 12.65 13.51 20.49
N PHE A 254 11.73 13.56 21.46
CA PHE A 254 11.88 14.44 22.63
C PHE A 254 13.01 14.00 23.54
N ASN A 255 13.18 12.70 23.77
CA ASN A 255 14.30 12.20 24.56
C ASN A 255 15.66 12.55 23.92
N ALA A 256 15.76 12.41 22.60
CA ALA A 256 16.99 12.82 21.90
C ALA A 256 17.26 14.34 22.03
N ARG A 257 16.19 15.17 21.97
CA ARG A 257 16.30 16.63 22.16
C ARG A 257 16.74 17.02 23.57
N ILE A 258 16.21 16.34 24.59
CA ILE A 258 16.53 16.62 26.00
C ILE A 258 17.93 16.13 26.37
N THR A 259 18.28 14.91 25.91
CA THR A 259 19.56 14.28 26.28
C THR A 259 20.73 14.64 25.36
N GLY A 260 20.50 15.35 24.25
CA GLY A 260 21.50 15.63 23.23
C GLY A 260 21.96 14.39 22.43
N LYS A 261 21.37 13.20 22.65
CA LYS A 261 21.73 11.96 21.95
C LYS A 261 21.23 12.00 20.52
N LYS A 262 22.09 11.55 19.59
CA LYS A 262 21.67 11.40 18.19
C LYS A 262 20.64 10.30 18.04
N LEU A 263 19.61 10.56 17.22
CA LEU A 263 18.65 9.53 16.81
C LEU A 263 19.40 8.49 15.95
N ILE A 264 19.29 7.22 16.33
CA ILE A 264 19.95 6.13 15.61
C ILE A 264 18.96 5.55 14.60
N TRP A 265 19.39 5.45 13.35
CA TRP A 265 18.64 4.80 12.30
C TRP A 265 18.60 3.28 12.53
N ALA A 266 17.46 2.76 12.98
CA ALA A 266 17.26 1.33 13.11
C ALA A 266 16.92 0.74 11.73
N LYS A 267 17.88 0.00 11.14
CA LYS A 267 17.64 -0.76 9.91
C LYS A 267 16.48 -1.75 10.14
N THR A 268 15.51 -1.73 9.25
CA THR A 268 14.42 -2.71 9.29
C THR A 268 14.91 -4.02 8.67
N GLU A 269 14.80 -5.11 9.40
CA GLU A 269 15.05 -6.43 8.84
C GLU A 269 13.89 -6.80 7.91
N HIS A 270 14.18 -7.06 6.66
CA HIS A 270 13.24 -7.59 5.69
C HIS A 270 13.46 -9.11 5.60
N VAL A 271 12.41 -9.87 5.82
CA VAL A 271 12.42 -11.29 5.53
C VAL A 271 12.18 -11.43 4.03
N PHE A 272 13.23 -11.78 3.29
CA PHE A 272 13.08 -12.05 1.87
C PHE A 272 12.27 -13.34 1.66
N PRO A 273 11.44 -13.39 0.62
CA PRO A 273 10.67 -14.58 0.31
C PRO A 273 11.60 -15.76 0.00
N SER A 274 11.19 -16.96 0.41
CA SER A 274 11.87 -18.18 -0.01
C SER A 274 11.78 -18.36 -1.54
N GLU A 275 12.68 -19.16 -2.10
CA GLU A 275 12.61 -19.48 -3.55
C GLU A 275 11.26 -20.04 -3.98
N GLU A 276 10.60 -20.84 -3.14
CA GLU A 276 9.26 -21.35 -3.38
C GLU A 276 8.23 -20.22 -3.50
N GLN A 277 8.29 -19.23 -2.60
CA GLN A 277 7.43 -18.06 -2.64
C GLN A 277 7.71 -17.18 -3.88
N LEU A 278 8.98 -17.03 -4.25
CA LEU A 278 9.37 -16.33 -5.48
C LEU A 278 8.88 -17.06 -6.73
N ASN A 279 8.85 -18.40 -6.71
CA ASN A 279 8.34 -19.22 -7.82
C ASN A 279 6.84 -18.97 -8.08
N LEU A 280 6.05 -18.62 -7.05
CA LEU A 280 4.65 -18.21 -7.22
C LEU A 280 4.49 -16.90 -8.02
N TYR A 281 5.51 -16.05 -8.03
CA TYR A 281 5.53 -14.77 -8.74
C TYR A 281 6.33 -14.79 -10.04
N LYS A 282 7.00 -15.90 -10.37
CA LYS A 282 7.67 -16.04 -11.67
C LYS A 282 6.63 -15.95 -12.78
N ARG A 283 6.92 -15.13 -13.79
CA ARG A 283 6.06 -15.05 -14.97
C ARG A 283 5.99 -16.44 -15.59
N LYS A 284 4.80 -17.01 -15.64
CA LYS A 284 4.57 -18.27 -16.37
C LYS A 284 4.81 -18.01 -17.86
N LEU A 285 5.35 -19.00 -18.56
CA LEU A 285 5.64 -18.89 -20.00
C LEU A 285 4.44 -18.38 -20.81
N GLY A 286 3.24 -18.87 -20.50
CA GLY A 286 2.01 -18.44 -21.15
C GLY A 286 1.71 -16.94 -20.94
N ASP A 287 1.92 -16.42 -19.72
CA ASP A 287 1.72 -14.99 -19.40
C ASP A 287 2.72 -14.10 -20.14
N LEU A 288 3.97 -14.58 -20.28
CA LEU A 288 5.01 -13.88 -21.00
C LEU A 288 4.69 -13.77 -22.49
N LEU A 289 4.31 -14.88 -23.10
CA LEU A 289 3.94 -14.95 -24.53
C LEU A 289 2.70 -14.10 -24.84
N LEU A 290 1.70 -14.10 -23.96
CA LEU A 290 0.52 -13.23 -24.07
C LEU A 290 0.89 -11.74 -23.97
N SER A 291 1.73 -11.37 -23.00
CA SER A 291 2.13 -9.95 -22.81
C SER A 291 2.90 -9.40 -23.99
N LYS A 292 3.62 -10.25 -24.70
CA LYS A 292 4.33 -9.93 -25.95
C LYS A 292 3.45 -10.02 -27.20
N ARG A 293 2.18 -10.40 -27.05
CA ARG A 293 1.25 -10.65 -28.15
C ARG A 293 1.73 -11.69 -29.16
N ILE A 294 2.59 -12.60 -28.74
CA ILE A 294 3.09 -13.70 -29.58
C ILE A 294 2.01 -14.77 -29.76
N ILE A 295 1.20 -15.00 -28.72
CA ILE A 295 0.03 -15.88 -28.77
C ILE A 295 -1.22 -15.12 -28.32
N THR A 296 -2.37 -15.61 -28.78
CA THR A 296 -3.68 -15.14 -28.32
C THR A 296 -4.15 -15.93 -27.09
N VAL A 297 -5.14 -15.39 -26.40
CA VAL A 297 -5.76 -16.09 -25.26
C VAL A 297 -6.38 -17.42 -25.65
N THR A 298 -7.02 -17.46 -26.83
CA THR A 298 -7.62 -18.68 -27.38
C THR A 298 -6.57 -19.76 -27.64
N GLN A 299 -5.43 -19.39 -28.20
CA GLN A 299 -4.31 -20.30 -28.41
C GLN A 299 -3.73 -20.83 -27.10
N LEU A 300 -3.56 -19.97 -26.10
CA LEU A 300 -3.10 -20.41 -24.78
C LEU A 300 -4.11 -21.35 -24.11
N GLN A 301 -5.40 -21.04 -24.20
CA GLN A 301 -6.45 -21.92 -23.66
C GLN A 301 -6.46 -23.30 -24.31
N HIS A 302 -6.32 -23.34 -25.64
CA HIS A 302 -6.23 -24.60 -26.38
C HIS A 302 -4.99 -25.42 -25.98
N ALA A 303 -3.82 -24.77 -25.91
CA ALA A 303 -2.59 -25.42 -25.48
C ALA A 303 -2.66 -25.96 -24.04
N LEU A 304 -3.25 -25.18 -23.11
CA LEU A 304 -3.44 -25.64 -21.72
C LEU A 304 -4.44 -26.79 -21.60
N LYS A 305 -5.47 -26.86 -22.45
CA LYS A 305 -6.39 -27.97 -22.51
C LYS A 305 -5.67 -29.21 -23.01
N THR A 306 -4.92 -29.08 -24.10
CA THR A 306 -4.10 -30.17 -24.69
C THR A 306 -3.02 -30.64 -23.71
N GLN A 307 -2.45 -29.74 -22.93
CA GLN A 307 -1.49 -30.07 -21.87
C GLN A 307 -2.08 -30.98 -20.81
N SER A 308 -3.32 -30.72 -20.38
CA SER A 308 -4.01 -31.58 -19.40
C SER A 308 -4.33 -32.98 -19.93
N GLU A 309 -4.42 -33.12 -21.25
CA GLU A 309 -4.70 -34.43 -21.93
C GLU A 309 -3.41 -35.22 -22.24
N LYS A 310 -2.36 -34.51 -22.68
CA LYS A 310 -1.11 -35.17 -23.18
C LYS A 310 0.05 -35.16 -22.18
N GLY A 311 -0.02 -34.40 -21.07
CA GLY A 311 1.03 -34.31 -20.05
C GLY A 311 2.37 -33.69 -20.49
N LYS A 312 2.46 -33.11 -21.71
CA LYS A 312 3.66 -32.46 -22.25
C LYS A 312 3.87 -31.05 -21.66
N LYS A 313 5.07 -30.51 -21.77
CA LYS A 313 5.34 -29.13 -21.34
C LYS A 313 4.63 -28.13 -22.25
N LEU A 314 4.11 -27.04 -21.67
CA LEU A 314 3.36 -26.00 -22.40
C LEU A 314 4.13 -25.43 -23.60
N GLY A 315 5.44 -25.20 -23.43
CA GLY A 315 6.28 -24.67 -24.52
C GLY A 315 6.36 -25.61 -25.72
N GLU A 316 6.57 -26.88 -25.47
CA GLU A 316 6.62 -27.91 -26.51
C GLU A 316 5.29 -28.05 -27.26
N LEU A 317 4.18 -27.97 -26.52
CA LEU A 317 2.84 -28.02 -27.12
C LEU A 317 2.53 -26.78 -27.95
N LEU A 318 2.96 -25.60 -27.53
CA LEU A 318 2.76 -24.36 -28.30
C LEU A 318 3.50 -24.42 -29.66
N VAL A 319 4.68 -25.06 -29.69
CA VAL A 319 5.44 -25.30 -30.94
C VAL A 319 4.75 -26.38 -31.78
N GLU A 320 4.38 -27.53 -31.17
CA GLU A 320 3.68 -28.64 -31.83
C GLU A 320 2.35 -28.20 -32.49
N LEU A 321 1.64 -27.28 -31.83
CA LEU A 321 0.40 -26.67 -32.33
C LEU A 321 0.62 -25.56 -33.35
N GLY A 322 1.87 -25.20 -33.66
CA GLY A 322 2.23 -24.16 -34.61
C GLY A 322 1.88 -22.76 -34.15
N TYR A 323 1.71 -22.53 -32.86
CA TYR A 323 1.37 -21.20 -32.30
C TYR A 323 2.60 -20.33 -32.10
N ILE A 324 3.77 -20.95 -31.88
CA ILE A 324 5.07 -20.26 -31.76
C ILE A 324 6.16 -21.03 -32.47
N SER A 325 7.24 -20.37 -32.89
CA SER A 325 8.43 -21.04 -33.38
C SER A 325 9.34 -21.51 -32.22
N GLU A 326 10.27 -22.44 -32.52
CA GLU A 326 11.29 -22.84 -31.52
C GLU A 326 12.16 -21.65 -31.08
N GLU A 327 12.46 -20.74 -32.00
CA GLU A 327 13.22 -19.53 -31.68
C GLU A 327 12.47 -18.61 -30.70
N GLN A 328 11.17 -18.44 -30.92
CA GLN A 328 10.30 -17.67 -30.02
C GLN A 328 10.20 -18.34 -28.64
N LEU A 329 10.12 -19.67 -28.60
CA LEU A 329 10.14 -20.41 -27.35
C LEU A 329 11.47 -20.21 -26.61
N LYS A 330 12.59 -20.35 -27.30
CA LYS A 330 13.94 -20.18 -26.72
C LYS A 330 14.15 -18.76 -26.21
N ALA A 331 13.73 -17.75 -26.95
CA ALA A 331 13.76 -16.35 -26.53
C ALA A 331 12.92 -16.10 -25.26
N ALA A 332 11.69 -16.65 -25.21
CA ALA A 332 10.82 -16.52 -24.06
C ALA A 332 11.36 -17.24 -22.79
N LEU A 333 11.96 -18.42 -22.97
CA LEU A 333 12.58 -19.17 -21.88
C LEU A 333 13.84 -18.48 -21.36
N ASN A 334 14.66 -17.90 -22.23
CA ASN A 334 15.84 -17.12 -21.85
C ASN A 334 15.41 -15.90 -21.03
N GLU A 335 14.38 -15.17 -21.44
CA GLU A 335 13.85 -14.04 -20.69
C GLU A 335 13.24 -14.47 -19.35
N GLN A 336 12.52 -15.58 -19.32
CA GLN A 336 12.03 -16.19 -18.08
C GLN A 336 13.18 -16.61 -17.15
N GLY A 337 14.31 -17.03 -17.72
CA GLY A 337 15.54 -17.40 -17.01
C GLY A 337 16.42 -16.23 -16.62
N SER A 338 16.50 -15.16 -17.42
CA SER A 338 17.29 -13.95 -17.11
C SER A 338 16.72 -13.14 -15.95
N LEU A 339 15.47 -13.31 -15.61
CA LEU A 339 14.85 -12.83 -14.39
C LEU A 339 15.27 -13.64 -13.14
N LYS A 340 16.17 -14.64 -13.32
CA LYS A 340 16.76 -15.46 -12.24
C LYS A 340 18.06 -14.87 -11.67
N LYS A 341 18.65 -13.84 -12.27
CA LYS A 341 19.80 -13.12 -11.78
C LYS A 341 19.36 -11.74 -11.26
#